data_a47cff85e6aaa5ec96d1f989e4afc9d1
#
_entry.id   a47cff85e6aaa5ec96d1f989e4afc9d1
#
_cell.length_a   1.000
_cell.length_b   1.000
_cell.length_c   1.000
_cell.angle_alpha   90.00
_cell.angle_beta   90.00
_cell.angle_gamma   90.00
#
_symmetry.space_group_name_H-M   'P 1'
#
loop_
_entity.id
_entity.type
_entity.pdbx_description
1 polymer ?
#
loop_
_entity_poly.entity_id
_entity_poly.type
_entity_poly.pdbx_seq_one_letter_code
_entity_poly.pdbx_strand_id
1 'polypeptide(L)'
;SKLYDVAQGNIRGTSETAQTLVKKAKDRIEEIGNKEGALSGVSTGFEKLDILTSGWQPSDLVIIAARPGMGKTALALSMARNISVKQNIPVAFFSLEMSSVQLITRLISSETGLVSDKLRTGKLAEHEWQQLNIKVSDLESAPLYIDDSPSLTIFELRAKARRLASSHGIKLIIIDYLQLMNIGSSNKAGNREQEISTISRNLKALAKELDIPVIALSQLSRAVETRGGTKRPILSDLRESGAIEQDADIVSFLYRPEYYGINEWDDEMKTPSEGQGEFIVAKHRNGALDSIKLKFIANLGKFEDLGGFDSPFEFQSKLNPDNKLSDFSEPSNKDDDDIPF
;
A
#
# COMPACT_ATOMS: atom_id res chain seq x y z
N SER A 1 -34.07 -29.80 6.90
CA SER A 1 -34.06 -28.35 7.02
C SER A 1 -32.69 -27.78 7.33
N LYS A 2 -31.95 -28.18 8.40
CA LYS A 2 -30.61 -27.63 8.70
C LYS A 2 -29.56 -27.84 7.60
N LEU A 3 -29.59 -28.96 6.86
CA LEU A 3 -28.71 -29.19 5.71
C LEU A 3 -29.06 -28.29 4.51
N TYR A 4 -30.34 -27.94 4.36
CA TYR A 4 -30.80 -27.03 3.30
C TYR A 4 -30.43 -25.61 3.62
N ASP A 5 -30.48 -25.18 4.88
CA ASP A 5 -30.07 -23.83 5.33
C ASP A 5 -28.55 -23.64 5.21
N VAL A 6 -27.76 -24.71 5.48
CA VAL A 6 -26.31 -24.73 5.26
C VAL A 6 -25.97 -24.68 3.76
N ALA A 7 -26.75 -25.34 2.91
CA ALA A 7 -26.58 -25.31 1.46
C ALA A 7 -26.98 -23.95 0.86
N GLN A 8 -28.05 -23.29 1.35
CA GLN A 8 -28.43 -21.94 0.93
C GLN A 8 -27.43 -20.89 1.43
N GLY A 9 -26.86 -21.02 2.63
CA GLY A 9 -25.82 -20.16 3.13
C GLY A 9 -24.51 -20.22 2.32
N ASN A 10 -24.34 -21.26 1.49
CA ASN A 10 -23.19 -21.41 0.58
C ASN A 10 -23.44 -20.90 -0.85
N ILE A 11 -24.66 -20.49 -1.20
CA ILE A 11 -24.95 -19.84 -2.49
C ILE A 11 -24.50 -18.39 -2.36
N ARG A 12 -23.26 -18.13 -2.74
CA ARG A 12 -22.63 -16.81 -2.74
C ARG A 12 -23.25 -15.95 -3.84
N GLY A 13 -23.75 -14.79 -3.42
CA GLY A 13 -24.24 -13.75 -4.33
C GLY A 13 -25.74 -13.84 -4.62
N THR A 14 -26.59 -13.45 -3.68
CA THR A 14 -27.95 -13.04 -4.00
C THR A 14 -27.85 -11.82 -4.91
N SER A 15 -28.43 -11.92 -6.11
CA SER A 15 -28.55 -10.77 -7.01
C SER A 15 -29.35 -9.70 -6.31
N GLU A 16 -28.75 -8.51 -6.14
CA GLU A 16 -29.42 -7.34 -5.60
C GLU A 16 -30.05 -6.51 -6.72
N THR A 17 -31.16 -5.86 -6.44
CA THR A 17 -31.79 -4.96 -7.42
C THR A 17 -30.94 -3.70 -7.61
N ALA A 18 -30.97 -3.10 -8.80
CA ALA A 18 -30.31 -1.82 -9.06
C ALA A 18 -30.73 -0.75 -8.05
N GLN A 19 -31.99 -0.71 -7.63
CA GLN A 19 -32.51 0.21 -6.63
C GLN A 19 -31.78 0.09 -5.29
N THR A 20 -31.57 -1.12 -4.79
CA THR A 20 -30.84 -1.40 -3.53
C THR A 20 -29.38 -0.97 -3.66
N LEU A 21 -28.74 -1.29 -4.81
CA LEU A 21 -27.33 -0.95 -5.06
C LEU A 21 -27.13 0.56 -5.18
N VAL A 22 -28.06 1.28 -5.84
CA VAL A 22 -28.00 2.75 -5.92
C VAL A 22 -28.12 3.38 -4.54
N LYS A 23 -28.99 2.87 -3.67
CA LYS A 23 -29.09 3.37 -2.29
C LYS A 23 -27.77 3.17 -1.54
N LYS A 24 -27.20 1.95 -1.55
CA LYS A 24 -25.90 1.66 -0.92
C LYS A 24 -24.77 2.55 -1.45
N ALA A 25 -24.75 2.80 -2.77
CA ALA A 25 -23.78 3.69 -3.39
C ALA A 25 -23.91 5.13 -2.92
N LYS A 26 -25.14 5.65 -2.82
CA LYS A 26 -25.41 6.99 -2.29
C LYS A 26 -24.99 7.13 -0.84
N ASP A 27 -25.41 6.19 0.01
CA ASP A 27 -25.06 6.18 1.44
C ASP A 27 -23.52 6.21 1.61
N ARG A 28 -22.78 5.43 0.79
CA ARG A 28 -21.30 5.43 0.79
C ARG A 28 -20.70 6.76 0.33
N ILE A 29 -21.26 7.38 -0.71
CA ILE A 29 -20.80 8.70 -1.19
C ILE A 29 -21.03 9.78 -0.12
N GLU A 30 -22.17 9.76 0.57
CA GLU A 30 -22.46 10.67 1.67
C GLU A 30 -21.52 10.47 2.86
N GLU A 31 -21.22 9.21 3.23
CA GLU A 31 -20.25 8.91 4.29
C GLU A 31 -18.85 9.45 3.99
N ILE A 32 -18.40 9.33 2.74
CA ILE A 32 -17.10 9.86 2.29
C ILE A 32 -17.13 11.39 2.29
N GLY A 33 -18.19 12.01 1.76
CA GLY A 33 -18.33 13.46 1.65
C GLY A 33 -18.42 14.18 3.00
N ASN A 34 -19.00 13.52 4.02
CA ASN A 34 -19.15 14.09 5.36
C ASN A 34 -17.88 14.03 6.21
N LYS A 35 -16.86 13.32 5.77
CA LYS A 35 -15.56 13.21 6.45
C LYS A 35 -14.57 14.16 5.77
N GLU A 36 -14.42 15.39 6.28
CA GLU A 36 -13.39 16.31 5.80
C GLU A 36 -12.00 15.67 5.84
N GLY A 37 -11.33 15.60 4.69
CA GLY A 37 -10.00 15.01 4.55
C GLY A 37 -9.91 13.49 4.70
N ALA A 38 -11.05 12.77 4.80
CA ALA A 38 -11.03 11.32 4.94
C ALA A 38 -10.80 10.62 3.60
N LEU A 39 -9.89 9.65 3.64
CA LEU A 39 -9.68 8.74 2.53
C LEU A 39 -10.91 7.84 2.34
N SER A 40 -11.25 7.53 1.08
CA SER A 40 -12.32 6.59 0.76
C SER A 40 -11.97 5.14 1.06
N GLY A 41 -10.66 4.83 1.08
CA GLY A 41 -10.08 3.53 1.39
C GLY A 41 -9.28 3.51 2.69
N VAL A 42 -8.62 2.37 2.96
CA VAL A 42 -7.62 2.25 4.05
C VAL A 42 -6.38 3.02 3.64
N SER A 43 -5.87 3.93 4.49
CA SER A 43 -4.65 4.69 4.21
C SER A 43 -3.49 3.76 3.82
N THR A 44 -2.67 4.21 2.91
CA THR A 44 -1.44 3.50 2.52
C THR A 44 -0.32 3.67 3.56
N GLY A 45 -0.46 4.68 4.43
CA GLY A 45 0.56 5.09 5.37
C GLY A 45 1.63 6.01 4.79
N PHE A 46 1.44 6.47 3.54
CA PHE A 46 2.29 7.43 2.83
C PHE A 46 1.41 8.51 2.21
N GLU A 47 1.64 9.76 2.57
CA GLU A 47 0.75 10.88 2.22
C GLU A 47 0.53 11.04 0.71
N LYS A 48 1.61 11.08 -0.07
CA LYS A 48 1.51 11.25 -1.53
C LYS A 48 0.83 10.04 -2.20
N LEU A 49 1.00 8.85 -1.64
CA LEU A 49 0.35 7.66 -2.15
C LEU A 49 -1.14 7.65 -1.80
N ASP A 50 -1.50 8.16 -0.62
CA ASP A 50 -2.89 8.35 -0.21
C ASP A 50 -3.62 9.36 -1.12
N ILE A 51 -2.95 10.46 -1.50
CA ILE A 51 -3.49 11.43 -2.47
C ILE A 51 -3.73 10.77 -3.84
N LEU A 52 -2.77 9.95 -4.32
CA LEU A 52 -2.86 9.30 -5.64
C LEU A 52 -3.94 8.23 -5.71
N THR A 53 -4.09 7.41 -4.64
CA THR A 53 -4.97 6.24 -4.63
C THR A 53 -6.28 6.46 -3.88
N SER A 54 -6.40 7.54 -3.11
CA SER A 54 -7.45 7.76 -2.11
C SER A 54 -7.48 6.64 -1.05
N GLY A 55 -6.31 6.03 -0.76
CA GLY A 55 -6.14 4.84 0.06
C GLY A 55 -6.45 3.53 -0.67
N TRP A 56 -6.18 2.40 -0.02
CA TRP A 56 -6.48 1.07 -0.54
C TRP A 56 -7.98 0.80 -0.48
N GLN A 57 -8.60 0.65 -1.66
CA GLN A 57 -10.05 0.49 -1.74
C GLN A 57 -10.50 -0.92 -1.33
N PRO A 58 -11.64 -1.07 -0.64
CA PRO A 58 -12.23 -2.37 -0.35
C PRO A 58 -12.38 -3.22 -1.62
N SER A 59 -12.23 -4.53 -1.49
CA SER A 59 -12.32 -5.50 -2.59
C SER A 59 -11.20 -5.43 -3.62
N ASP A 60 -10.22 -4.51 -3.50
CA ASP A 60 -9.11 -4.42 -4.45
C ASP A 60 -8.00 -5.42 -4.17
N LEU A 61 -7.42 -5.95 -5.26
CA LEU A 61 -6.17 -6.67 -5.26
C LEU A 61 -5.05 -5.73 -5.74
N VAL A 62 -4.13 -5.44 -4.83
CA VAL A 62 -2.95 -4.60 -5.09
C VAL A 62 -1.71 -5.48 -5.19
N ILE A 63 -0.97 -5.35 -6.26
CA ILE A 63 0.31 -6.04 -6.45
C ILE A 63 1.44 -5.04 -6.28
N ILE A 64 2.39 -5.35 -5.38
CA ILE A 64 3.63 -4.59 -5.25
C ILE A 64 4.78 -5.50 -5.63
N ALA A 65 5.40 -5.23 -6.76
CA ALA A 65 6.45 -6.08 -7.31
C ALA A 65 7.82 -5.39 -7.28
N ALA A 66 8.85 -6.17 -6.99
CA ALA A 66 10.23 -5.68 -6.97
C ALA A 66 11.23 -6.81 -7.24
N ARG A 67 12.46 -6.44 -7.60
CA ARG A 67 13.61 -7.36 -7.56
C ARG A 67 14.04 -7.63 -6.10
N PRO A 68 14.67 -8.78 -5.80
CA PRO A 68 15.29 -9.02 -4.50
C PRO A 68 16.23 -7.89 -4.11
N GLY A 69 16.30 -7.56 -2.83
CA GLY A 69 17.15 -6.48 -2.31
C GLY A 69 16.61 -5.05 -2.47
N MET A 70 15.53 -4.83 -3.22
CA MET A 70 14.91 -3.51 -3.37
C MET A 70 14.20 -2.99 -2.12
N GLY A 71 13.93 -3.85 -1.15
CA GLY A 71 13.25 -3.47 0.09
C GLY A 71 11.73 -3.69 0.07
N LYS A 72 11.23 -4.63 -0.75
CA LYS A 72 9.80 -4.96 -0.87
C LYS A 72 9.14 -5.25 0.50
N THR A 73 9.71 -6.17 1.28
CA THR A 73 9.25 -6.49 2.65
C THR A 73 9.36 -5.28 3.59
N ALA A 74 10.43 -4.47 3.45
CA ALA A 74 10.61 -3.25 4.25
C ALA A 74 9.51 -2.23 3.98
N LEU A 75 9.12 -2.03 2.71
CA LEU A 75 8.01 -1.17 2.33
C LEU A 75 6.68 -1.68 2.90
N ALA A 76 6.40 -2.98 2.76
CA ALA A 76 5.17 -3.59 3.28
C ALA A 76 5.09 -3.50 4.81
N LEU A 77 6.20 -3.67 5.52
CA LEU A 77 6.27 -3.48 6.96
C LEU A 77 6.09 -2.01 7.37
N SER A 78 6.66 -1.06 6.59
CA SER A 78 6.46 0.36 6.83
C SER A 78 4.98 0.75 6.65
N MET A 79 4.29 0.22 5.62
CA MET A 79 2.84 0.37 5.44
C MET A 79 2.07 -0.23 6.62
N ALA A 80 2.33 -1.50 6.95
CA ALA A 80 1.66 -2.19 8.04
C ALA A 80 1.80 -1.43 9.37
N ARG A 81 3.01 -0.96 9.69
CA ARG A 81 3.31 -0.15 10.87
C ARG A 81 2.55 1.18 10.86
N ASN A 82 2.60 1.92 9.76
CA ASN A 82 1.93 3.21 9.67
C ASN A 82 0.41 3.07 9.82
N ILE A 83 -0.17 2.00 9.29
CA ILE A 83 -1.62 1.72 9.35
C ILE A 83 -2.01 1.20 10.73
N SER A 84 -1.29 0.21 11.28
CA SER A 84 -1.67 -0.42 12.55
C SER A 84 -1.27 0.39 13.77
N VAL A 85 -0.05 0.95 13.80
CA VAL A 85 0.46 1.68 14.97
C VAL A 85 -0.05 3.12 14.99
N LYS A 86 0.07 3.86 13.87
CA LYS A 86 -0.31 5.28 13.85
C LYS A 86 -1.82 5.50 13.75
N GLN A 87 -2.53 4.64 12.99
CA GLN A 87 -3.96 4.83 12.72
C GLN A 87 -4.85 3.84 13.47
N ASN A 88 -4.25 2.90 14.20
CA ASN A 88 -4.96 1.87 14.97
C ASN A 88 -5.95 1.05 14.12
N ILE A 89 -5.61 0.81 12.85
CA ILE A 89 -6.41 0.01 11.91
C ILE A 89 -5.90 -1.44 11.93
N PRO A 90 -6.78 -2.45 12.12
CA PRO A 90 -6.37 -3.86 12.18
C PRO A 90 -5.83 -4.37 10.84
N VAL A 91 -4.60 -4.89 10.84
CA VAL A 91 -3.88 -5.41 9.67
C VAL A 91 -3.52 -6.88 9.88
N ALA A 92 -3.75 -7.74 8.88
CA ALA A 92 -3.22 -9.10 8.83
C ALA A 92 -2.02 -9.16 7.89
N PHE A 93 -0.88 -9.65 8.38
CA PHE A 93 0.35 -9.83 7.62
C PHE A 93 0.71 -11.31 7.53
N PHE A 94 0.66 -11.89 6.34
CA PHE A 94 1.06 -13.27 6.07
C PHE A 94 2.47 -13.28 5.48
N SER A 95 3.42 -13.84 6.21
CA SER A 95 4.81 -13.96 5.80
C SER A 95 5.14 -15.40 5.44
N LEU A 96 5.53 -15.62 4.19
CA LEU A 96 5.93 -16.95 3.70
C LEU A 96 7.46 -17.10 3.61
N GLU A 97 8.20 -16.00 3.77
CA GLU A 97 9.66 -15.98 3.65
C GLU A 97 10.36 -15.81 4.99
N MET A 98 9.81 -14.98 5.87
CA MET A 98 10.44 -14.61 7.13
C MET A 98 9.60 -15.04 8.32
N SER A 99 10.26 -15.40 9.44
CA SER A 99 9.57 -15.67 10.69
C SER A 99 8.96 -14.41 11.32
N SER A 100 7.89 -14.59 12.09
CA SER A 100 7.20 -13.50 12.80
C SER A 100 8.15 -12.71 13.70
N VAL A 101 9.05 -13.38 14.41
CA VAL A 101 10.06 -12.75 15.27
C VAL A 101 11.02 -11.86 14.46
N GLN A 102 11.44 -12.31 13.26
CA GLN A 102 12.30 -11.49 12.40
C GLN A 102 11.57 -10.24 11.89
N LEU A 103 10.30 -10.35 11.55
CA LEU A 103 9.48 -9.20 11.12
C LEU A 103 9.28 -8.21 12.26
N ILE A 104 8.94 -8.69 13.45
CA ILE A 104 8.80 -7.85 14.66
C ILE A 104 10.13 -7.17 15.00
N THR A 105 11.28 -7.87 14.90
CA THR A 105 12.59 -7.25 15.14
C THR A 105 12.87 -6.10 14.16
N ARG A 106 12.47 -6.23 12.90
CA ARG A 106 12.54 -5.14 11.90
C ARG A 106 11.60 -3.97 12.25
N LEU A 107 10.38 -4.27 12.70
CA LEU A 107 9.45 -3.24 13.17
C LEU A 107 9.99 -2.50 14.39
N ILE A 108 10.58 -3.21 15.35
CA ILE A 108 11.25 -2.62 16.52
C ILE A 108 12.39 -1.68 16.07
N SER A 109 13.24 -2.11 15.14
CA SER A 109 14.29 -1.26 14.57
C SER A 109 13.72 0.02 13.95
N SER A 110 12.67 -0.14 13.14
CA SER A 110 11.97 0.97 12.49
C SER A 110 11.32 1.95 13.48
N GLU A 111 10.77 1.45 14.59
CA GLU A 111 10.07 2.25 15.59
C GLU A 111 11.04 2.95 16.54
N THR A 112 12.01 2.21 17.02
CA THR A 112 12.97 2.71 18.02
C THR A 112 14.08 3.56 17.41
N GLY A 113 14.39 3.36 16.11
CA GLY A 113 15.58 3.95 15.46
C GLY A 113 16.89 3.22 15.82
N LEU A 114 16.80 2.08 16.51
CA LEU A 114 17.97 1.26 16.83
C LEU A 114 18.37 0.42 15.62
N VAL A 115 19.65 0.42 15.31
CA VAL A 115 20.17 -0.30 14.14
C VAL A 115 19.89 -1.81 14.27
N SER A 116 19.35 -2.42 13.21
CA SER A 116 18.95 -3.82 13.18
C SER A 116 20.05 -4.79 13.61
N ASP A 117 21.33 -4.48 13.33
CA ASP A 117 22.47 -5.33 13.74
C ASP A 117 22.67 -5.36 15.26
N LYS A 118 22.46 -4.23 15.94
CA LYS A 118 22.50 -4.18 17.42
C LYS A 118 21.39 -5.02 18.04
N LEU A 119 20.17 -4.93 17.50
CA LEU A 119 19.02 -5.73 17.96
C LEU A 119 19.28 -7.23 17.74
N ARG A 120 19.83 -7.60 16.58
CA ARG A 120 20.15 -9.00 16.25
C ARG A 120 21.23 -9.60 17.15
N THR A 121 22.22 -8.78 17.53
CA THR A 121 23.35 -9.24 18.37
C THR A 121 23.09 -9.05 19.87
N GLY A 122 22.01 -8.36 20.27
CA GLY A 122 21.71 -8.04 21.66
C GLY A 122 22.68 -7.05 22.32
N LYS A 123 23.55 -6.40 21.53
CA LYS A 123 24.56 -5.46 22.03
C LYS A 123 23.99 -4.04 22.14
N LEU A 124 23.10 -3.85 23.11
CA LEU A 124 22.48 -2.56 23.42
C LEU A 124 23.10 -1.96 24.67
N ALA A 125 23.37 -0.66 24.66
CA ALA A 125 23.72 0.10 25.83
C ALA A 125 22.50 0.31 26.75
N GLU A 126 22.69 0.67 28.02
CA GLU A 126 21.60 0.84 28.98
C GLU A 126 20.54 1.86 28.52
N HIS A 127 20.96 2.98 27.95
CA HIS A 127 20.04 3.98 27.41
C HIS A 127 19.27 3.47 26.18
N GLU A 128 19.85 2.57 25.37
CA GLU A 128 19.20 1.96 24.22
C GLU A 128 18.13 0.94 24.66
N TRP A 129 18.36 0.22 25.78
CA TRP A 129 17.35 -0.62 26.41
C TRP A 129 16.17 0.19 26.93
N GLN A 130 16.41 1.35 27.56
CA GLN A 130 15.35 2.25 28.00
C GLN A 130 14.55 2.80 26.79
N GLN A 131 15.24 3.23 25.73
CA GLN A 131 14.62 3.68 24.50
C GLN A 131 13.75 2.58 23.86
N LEU A 132 14.25 1.34 23.83
CA LEU A 132 13.50 0.20 23.31
C LEU A 132 12.23 -0.01 24.11
N ASN A 133 12.31 -0.10 25.45
CA ASN A 133 11.15 -0.36 26.31
C ASN A 133 10.07 0.72 26.19
N ILE A 134 10.47 1.99 26.03
CA ILE A 134 9.51 3.10 25.89
C ILE A 134 8.80 3.04 24.52
N LYS A 135 9.56 2.85 23.43
CA LYS A 135 9.02 2.96 22.07
C LYS A 135 8.30 1.71 21.56
N VAL A 136 8.53 0.54 22.20
CA VAL A 136 7.87 -0.71 21.81
C VAL A 136 6.41 -0.76 22.29
N SER A 137 6.02 0.02 23.31
CA SER A 137 4.66 0.01 23.86
C SER A 137 3.57 0.27 22.82
N ASP A 138 3.82 1.16 21.87
CA ASP A 138 2.86 1.47 20.81
C ASP A 138 2.71 0.30 19.83
N LEU A 139 3.82 -0.42 19.56
CA LEU A 139 3.81 -1.61 18.73
C LEU A 139 3.12 -2.80 19.43
N GLU A 140 3.28 -2.94 20.76
CA GLU A 140 2.63 -3.98 21.56
C GLU A 140 1.11 -3.86 21.56
N SER A 141 0.61 -2.62 21.55
CA SER A 141 -0.83 -2.33 21.54
C SER A 141 -1.44 -2.32 20.13
N ALA A 142 -0.61 -2.29 19.08
CA ALA A 142 -1.06 -2.18 17.70
C ALA A 142 -1.85 -3.42 17.23
N PRO A 143 -2.98 -3.26 16.53
CA PRO A 143 -3.77 -4.37 16.00
C PRO A 143 -3.12 -4.97 14.74
N LEU A 144 -1.90 -5.48 14.85
CA LEU A 144 -1.13 -6.13 13.79
C LEU A 144 -1.05 -7.63 14.05
N TYR A 145 -1.66 -8.42 13.16
CA TYR A 145 -1.73 -9.89 13.25
C TYR A 145 -0.76 -10.50 12.23
N ILE A 146 0.30 -11.14 12.69
CA ILE A 146 1.33 -11.76 11.84
C ILE A 146 1.17 -13.27 11.87
N ASP A 147 1.15 -13.87 10.69
CA ASP A 147 1.14 -15.32 10.48
C ASP A 147 2.34 -15.70 9.59
N ASP A 148 3.25 -16.53 10.12
CA ASP A 148 4.45 -16.99 9.43
C ASP A 148 4.41 -18.48 9.09
N SER A 149 3.20 -19.01 8.87
CA SER A 149 3.02 -20.41 8.49
C SER A 149 3.75 -20.72 7.17
N PRO A 150 4.70 -21.65 7.17
CA PRO A 150 5.42 -22.02 5.97
C PRO A 150 4.49 -22.76 5.00
N SER A 151 4.72 -22.58 3.69
CA SER A 151 3.99 -23.31 2.63
C SER A 151 2.46 -23.15 2.66
N LEU A 152 2.00 -21.94 3.00
CA LEU A 152 0.57 -21.62 3.10
C LEU A 152 -0.14 -21.83 1.77
N THR A 153 -1.18 -22.66 1.76
CA THR A 153 -2.05 -22.83 0.59
C THR A 153 -3.06 -21.68 0.50
N ILE A 154 -3.56 -21.42 -0.71
CA ILE A 154 -4.60 -20.39 -0.91
C ILE A 154 -5.88 -20.68 -0.11
N PHE A 155 -6.21 -21.96 0.12
CA PHE A 155 -7.39 -22.35 0.90
C PHE A 155 -7.18 -22.11 2.40
N GLU A 156 -5.99 -22.39 2.92
CA GLU A 156 -5.63 -22.11 4.31
C GLU A 156 -5.56 -20.61 4.57
N LEU A 157 -4.95 -19.82 3.65
CA LEU A 157 -4.96 -18.38 3.73
C LEU A 157 -6.39 -17.84 3.84
N ARG A 158 -7.29 -18.31 2.96
CA ARG A 158 -8.68 -17.89 2.97
C ARG A 158 -9.40 -18.22 4.28
N ALA A 159 -9.17 -19.41 4.85
CA ALA A 159 -9.74 -19.80 6.13
C ALA A 159 -9.23 -18.93 7.28
N LYS A 160 -7.91 -18.66 7.32
CA LYS A 160 -7.27 -17.79 8.32
C LYS A 160 -7.76 -16.35 8.19
N ALA A 161 -7.79 -15.80 6.97
CA ALA A 161 -8.26 -14.43 6.70
C ALA A 161 -9.72 -14.23 7.13
N ARG A 162 -10.61 -15.17 6.83
CA ARG A 162 -12.00 -15.15 7.31
C ARG A 162 -12.10 -15.12 8.83
N ARG A 163 -11.31 -15.98 9.49
CA ARG A 163 -11.27 -16.03 10.96
C ARG A 163 -10.80 -14.68 11.53
N LEU A 164 -9.72 -14.11 11.00
CA LEU A 164 -9.20 -12.82 11.44
C LEU A 164 -10.20 -11.69 11.17
N ALA A 165 -10.87 -11.70 10.02
CA ALA A 165 -11.91 -10.71 9.70
C ALA A 165 -13.09 -10.78 10.69
N SER A 166 -13.53 -11.99 11.03
CA SER A 166 -14.66 -12.20 11.96
C SER A 166 -14.29 -11.91 13.42
N SER A 167 -13.08 -12.29 13.87
CA SER A 167 -12.69 -12.20 15.29
C SER A 167 -12.03 -10.88 15.64
N HIS A 168 -11.33 -10.22 14.70
CA HIS A 168 -10.54 -9.02 14.94
C HIS A 168 -10.88 -7.85 14.02
N GLY A 169 -11.81 -8.03 13.07
CA GLY A 169 -12.28 -6.96 12.20
C GLY A 169 -11.17 -6.39 11.30
N ILE A 170 -10.23 -7.22 10.82
CA ILE A 170 -9.13 -6.74 9.97
C ILE A 170 -9.65 -5.93 8.77
N LYS A 171 -8.91 -4.88 8.41
CA LYS A 171 -9.23 -3.96 7.33
C LYS A 171 -8.25 -4.00 6.16
N LEU A 172 -7.15 -4.72 6.31
CA LEU A 172 -6.12 -4.91 5.29
C LEU A 172 -5.47 -6.27 5.45
N ILE A 173 -5.17 -6.91 4.31
CA ILE A 173 -4.39 -8.14 4.25
C ILE A 173 -3.13 -7.88 3.43
N ILE A 174 -1.95 -8.23 3.97
CA ILE A 174 -0.66 -8.17 3.29
C ILE A 174 -0.08 -9.57 3.21
N ILE A 175 0.44 -9.96 2.03
CA ILE A 175 1.02 -11.29 1.77
C ILE A 175 2.43 -11.12 1.20
N ASP A 176 3.44 -11.66 1.88
CA ASP A 176 4.86 -11.64 1.47
C ASP A 176 5.39 -13.06 1.29
N TYR A 177 5.53 -13.58 0.08
CA TYR A 177 5.16 -13.11 -1.26
C TYR A 177 4.49 -14.22 -2.07
N LEU A 178 3.79 -13.88 -3.13
CA LEU A 178 2.91 -14.75 -3.92
C LEU A 178 3.59 -16.04 -4.39
N GLN A 179 4.84 -15.97 -4.86
CA GLN A 179 5.53 -17.09 -5.45
C GLN A 179 5.92 -18.19 -4.44
N LEU A 180 5.70 -18.00 -3.14
CA LEU A 180 5.87 -19.06 -2.12
C LEU A 180 4.56 -19.77 -1.80
N MET A 181 3.43 -19.27 -2.29
CA MET A 181 2.13 -19.92 -2.12
C MET A 181 1.98 -21.16 -2.99
N ASN A 182 1.17 -22.11 -2.52
CA ASN A 182 0.83 -23.35 -3.20
C ASN A 182 -0.69 -23.49 -3.36
N ILE A 183 -1.14 -24.24 -4.37
CA ILE A 183 -2.57 -24.56 -4.57
C ILE A 183 -3.02 -25.75 -3.69
N GLY A 184 -2.07 -26.53 -3.14
CA GLY A 184 -2.39 -27.70 -2.32
C GLY A 184 -2.72 -28.97 -3.12
N SER A 185 -2.55 -28.96 -4.45
CA SER A 185 -2.73 -30.18 -5.26
C SER A 185 -1.40 -30.94 -5.36
N SER A 186 -1.45 -32.26 -5.18
CA SER A 186 -0.31 -33.17 -5.24
C SER A 186 0.27 -33.36 -6.66
N ASN A 187 -0.33 -32.76 -7.69
CA ASN A 187 0.16 -32.83 -9.07
C ASN A 187 1.27 -31.83 -9.32
N LYS A 188 2.50 -32.26 -9.06
CA LYS A 188 3.76 -31.50 -9.27
C LYS A 188 4.12 -31.20 -10.74
N ALA A 189 3.27 -31.48 -11.69
CA ALA A 189 3.52 -31.31 -13.13
C ALA A 189 2.77 -30.11 -13.75
N GLY A 190 2.15 -29.22 -12.95
CA GLY A 190 1.50 -28.01 -13.44
C GLY A 190 2.52 -26.94 -13.83
N ASN A 191 2.21 -26.19 -14.90
CA ASN A 191 2.96 -25.00 -15.27
C ASN A 191 2.86 -23.96 -14.13
N ARG A 192 3.98 -23.50 -13.58
CA ARG A 192 4.06 -22.52 -12.49
C ARG A 192 3.25 -21.26 -12.79
N GLU A 193 3.19 -20.84 -14.03
CA GLU A 193 2.39 -19.72 -14.49
C GLU A 193 0.88 -19.94 -14.23
N GLN A 194 0.38 -21.14 -14.49
CA GLN A 194 -1.03 -21.50 -14.24
C GLN A 194 -1.34 -21.52 -12.74
N GLU A 195 -0.40 -21.97 -11.93
CA GLU A 195 -0.52 -21.98 -10.49
C GLU A 195 -0.64 -20.55 -9.93
N ILE A 196 0.26 -19.66 -10.34
CA ILE A 196 0.25 -18.25 -9.96
C ILE A 196 -1.04 -17.56 -10.44
N SER A 197 -1.51 -17.87 -11.66
CA SER A 197 -2.77 -17.38 -12.20
C SER A 197 -3.96 -17.79 -11.31
N THR A 198 -3.97 -19.04 -10.86
CA THR A 198 -5.03 -19.55 -9.98
C THR A 198 -4.98 -18.86 -8.61
N ILE A 199 -3.78 -18.67 -8.04
CA ILE A 199 -3.59 -17.95 -6.78
C ILE A 199 -4.10 -16.52 -6.91
N SER A 200 -3.72 -15.79 -7.95
CA SER A 200 -4.13 -14.40 -8.21
C SER A 200 -5.66 -14.25 -8.24
N ARG A 201 -6.35 -15.08 -9.03
CA ARG A 201 -7.82 -15.07 -9.09
C ARG A 201 -8.48 -15.35 -7.74
N ASN A 202 -7.92 -16.29 -6.97
CA ASN A 202 -8.44 -16.60 -5.64
C ASN A 202 -8.20 -15.46 -4.65
N LEU A 203 -7.09 -14.73 -4.74
CA LEU A 203 -6.84 -13.55 -3.92
C LEU A 203 -7.81 -12.42 -4.26
N LYS A 204 -8.07 -12.17 -5.55
CA LYS A 204 -9.10 -11.20 -5.96
C LYS A 204 -10.50 -11.63 -5.48
N ALA A 205 -10.81 -12.93 -5.54
CA ALA A 205 -12.05 -13.45 -5.01
C ALA A 205 -12.14 -13.26 -3.48
N LEU A 206 -11.04 -13.46 -2.75
CA LEU A 206 -10.96 -13.26 -1.30
C LEU A 206 -11.16 -11.77 -0.93
N ALA A 207 -10.51 -10.86 -1.65
CA ALA A 207 -10.68 -9.42 -1.45
C ALA A 207 -12.16 -9.00 -1.60
N LYS A 208 -12.83 -9.49 -2.66
CA LYS A 208 -14.26 -9.24 -2.88
C LYS A 208 -15.15 -9.89 -1.82
N GLU A 209 -14.82 -11.10 -1.38
CA GLU A 209 -15.60 -11.84 -0.40
C GLU A 209 -15.61 -11.19 0.97
N LEU A 210 -14.44 -10.68 1.40
CA LEU A 210 -14.28 -10.03 2.70
C LEU A 210 -14.57 -8.53 2.65
N ASP A 211 -14.68 -7.94 1.44
CA ASP A 211 -14.72 -6.50 1.20
C ASP A 211 -13.56 -5.75 1.86
N ILE A 212 -12.36 -6.33 1.72
CA ILE A 212 -11.11 -5.84 2.31
C ILE A 212 -10.05 -5.78 1.20
N PRO A 213 -9.20 -4.71 1.13
CA PRO A 213 -8.05 -4.68 0.23
C PRO A 213 -7.05 -5.79 0.58
N VAL A 214 -6.50 -6.41 -0.47
CA VAL A 214 -5.45 -7.42 -0.36
C VAL A 214 -4.21 -6.93 -1.10
N ILE A 215 -3.12 -6.70 -0.37
CA ILE A 215 -1.81 -6.39 -0.94
C ILE A 215 -1.02 -7.70 -1.04
N ALA A 216 -0.59 -8.03 -2.24
CA ALA A 216 0.24 -9.20 -2.47
C ALA A 216 1.59 -8.77 -3.07
N LEU A 217 2.66 -9.12 -2.37
CA LEU A 217 4.00 -8.85 -2.83
C LEU A 217 4.40 -9.87 -3.90
N SER A 218 5.14 -9.41 -4.92
CA SER A 218 5.58 -10.24 -6.04
C SER A 218 7.04 -9.98 -6.37
N GLN A 219 7.72 -11.01 -6.86
CA GLN A 219 9.08 -10.88 -7.35
C GLN A 219 9.08 -10.68 -8.87
N LEU A 220 9.86 -9.71 -9.35
CA LEU A 220 10.02 -9.45 -10.78
C LEU A 220 10.97 -10.44 -11.44
N SER A 221 10.80 -10.64 -12.75
CA SER A 221 11.68 -11.43 -13.59
C SER A 221 13.12 -10.90 -13.57
N ARG A 222 14.10 -11.80 -13.73
CA ARG A 222 15.53 -11.43 -13.85
C ARG A 222 15.81 -10.61 -15.11
N ALA A 223 14.92 -10.60 -16.10
CA ALA A 223 15.07 -9.82 -17.33
C ALA A 223 15.26 -8.30 -17.07
N VAL A 224 14.75 -7.77 -15.96
CA VAL A 224 14.99 -6.37 -15.54
C VAL A 224 16.48 -6.09 -15.37
N GLU A 225 17.24 -7.03 -14.78
CA GLU A 225 18.67 -6.84 -14.48
C GLU A 225 19.55 -6.89 -15.72
N THR A 226 19.12 -7.65 -16.75
CA THR A 226 19.84 -7.78 -18.02
C THR A 226 19.49 -6.68 -19.01
N ARG A 227 18.46 -5.90 -18.74
CA ARG A 227 18.06 -4.75 -19.56
C ARG A 227 19.10 -3.63 -19.42
N GLY A 228 19.47 -3.02 -20.54
CA GLY A 228 20.27 -1.79 -20.55
C GLY A 228 19.53 -0.58 -19.98
N GLY A 229 20.24 0.50 -19.70
CA GLY A 229 19.67 1.74 -19.20
C GLY A 229 19.35 1.72 -17.72
N THR A 230 18.31 2.45 -17.32
CA THR A 230 17.94 2.71 -15.90
C THR A 230 17.44 1.49 -15.14
N LYS A 231 17.17 0.37 -15.82
CA LYS A 231 16.57 -0.84 -15.24
C LYS A 231 15.26 -0.59 -14.49
N ARG A 232 14.55 0.50 -14.81
CA ARG A 232 13.26 0.84 -14.23
C ARG A 232 12.21 -0.20 -14.63
N PRO A 233 11.47 -0.78 -13.68
CA PRO A 233 10.50 -1.85 -13.96
C PRO A 233 9.35 -1.38 -14.85
N ILE A 234 8.81 -2.30 -15.66
CA ILE A 234 7.62 -2.12 -16.50
C ILE A 234 6.69 -3.34 -16.37
N LEU A 235 5.43 -3.22 -16.80
CA LEU A 235 4.43 -4.29 -16.65
C LEU A 235 4.87 -5.63 -17.24
N SER A 236 5.59 -5.63 -18.37
CA SER A 236 6.11 -6.86 -18.98
C SER A 236 7.13 -7.62 -18.11
N ASP A 237 7.66 -7.00 -17.05
CA ASP A 237 8.59 -7.65 -16.12
C ASP A 237 7.89 -8.60 -15.12
N LEU A 238 6.56 -8.55 -15.08
CA LEU A 238 5.69 -9.54 -14.41
C LEU A 238 5.48 -10.81 -15.25
N ARG A 239 6.31 -11.09 -16.24
CA ARG A 239 6.13 -11.98 -17.39
C ARG A 239 5.77 -13.44 -17.07
N GLU A 240 6.17 -13.97 -15.91
CA GLU A 240 5.71 -15.30 -15.43
C GLU A 240 4.32 -15.26 -14.81
N SER A 241 3.65 -14.10 -14.89
CA SER A 241 2.43 -13.79 -14.15
C SER A 241 1.51 -12.84 -14.93
N GLY A 242 1.38 -12.97 -16.24
CA GLY A 242 0.48 -12.15 -17.07
C GLY A 242 -0.96 -12.14 -16.53
N ALA A 243 -1.37 -13.22 -15.86
CA ALA A 243 -2.65 -13.30 -15.18
C ALA A 243 -2.72 -12.39 -13.95
N ILE A 244 -1.62 -12.18 -13.20
CA ILE A 244 -1.60 -11.25 -12.05
C ILE A 244 -1.93 -9.84 -12.53
N GLU A 245 -1.34 -9.43 -13.65
CA GLU A 245 -1.63 -8.11 -14.23
C GLU A 245 -3.10 -7.97 -14.57
N GLN A 246 -3.73 -9.00 -15.13
CA GLN A 246 -5.15 -8.95 -15.52
C GLN A 246 -6.09 -8.90 -14.31
N ASP A 247 -5.81 -9.70 -13.28
CA ASP A 247 -6.65 -9.84 -12.09
C ASP A 247 -6.53 -8.64 -11.13
N ALA A 248 -5.33 -8.04 -11.03
CA ALA A 248 -5.06 -6.93 -10.13
C ALA A 248 -5.77 -5.63 -10.54
N ASP A 249 -6.24 -4.89 -9.55
CA ASP A 249 -6.80 -3.54 -9.73
C ASP A 249 -5.69 -2.50 -9.77
N ILE A 250 -4.67 -2.69 -8.93
CA ILE A 250 -3.47 -1.85 -8.91
C ILE A 250 -2.23 -2.74 -9.06
N VAL A 251 -1.32 -2.36 -9.95
CA VAL A 251 0.01 -2.94 -10.07
C VAL A 251 1.03 -1.85 -9.86
N SER A 252 1.91 -2.05 -8.89
CA SER A 252 2.94 -1.11 -8.53
C SER A 252 4.31 -1.77 -8.49
N PHE A 253 5.34 -0.98 -8.73
CA PHE A 253 6.73 -1.41 -8.65
C PHE A 253 7.47 -0.60 -7.59
N LEU A 254 8.38 -1.27 -6.89
CA LEU A 254 9.37 -0.61 -6.07
C LEU A 254 10.72 -0.64 -6.80
N TYR A 255 11.29 0.53 -7.02
CA TYR A 255 12.55 0.72 -7.72
C TYR A 255 13.51 1.57 -6.88
N ARG A 256 14.78 1.15 -6.81
CA ARG A 256 15.86 1.90 -6.16
C ARG A 256 17.05 1.97 -7.10
N PRO A 257 17.30 3.15 -7.70
CA PRO A 257 18.44 3.35 -8.63
C PRO A 257 19.79 3.05 -7.98
N GLU A 258 19.99 3.48 -6.74
CA GLU A 258 21.18 3.24 -5.94
C GLU A 258 21.59 1.76 -5.89
N TYR A 259 20.63 0.84 -5.83
CA TYR A 259 20.89 -0.61 -5.81
C TYR A 259 21.63 -1.08 -7.08
N TYR A 260 21.46 -0.37 -8.19
CA TYR A 260 22.12 -0.62 -9.46
C TYR A 260 23.34 0.26 -9.68
N GLY A 261 23.80 1.02 -8.68
CA GLY A 261 24.91 1.96 -8.80
C GLY A 261 24.56 3.20 -9.62
N ILE A 262 23.28 3.52 -9.75
CA ILE A 262 22.80 4.74 -10.41
C ILE A 262 22.58 5.78 -9.32
N ASN A 263 23.43 6.81 -9.29
CA ASN A 263 23.48 7.81 -8.22
C ASN A 263 22.57 9.02 -8.45
N GLU A 264 22.00 9.13 -9.65
CA GLU A 264 21.15 10.26 -10.04
C GLU A 264 19.85 9.73 -10.64
N TRP A 265 18.75 10.46 -10.41
CA TRP A 265 17.50 10.21 -11.10
C TRP A 265 17.60 10.63 -12.57
N ASP A 266 16.83 9.96 -13.42
CA ASP A 266 16.67 10.33 -14.84
C ASP A 266 15.62 11.45 -14.96
N ASP A 267 15.84 12.54 -14.21
CA ASP A 267 15.06 13.77 -14.27
C ASP A 267 15.92 14.91 -14.87
N GLU A 268 15.27 16.01 -15.26
CA GLU A 268 15.94 17.15 -15.87
C GLU A 268 17.07 17.75 -14.99
N MET A 269 16.91 17.66 -13.68
CA MET A 269 17.85 18.20 -12.69
C MET A 269 18.90 17.19 -12.24
N LYS A 270 18.83 15.92 -12.69
CA LYS A 270 19.71 14.83 -12.24
C LYS A 270 19.85 14.79 -10.71
N THR A 271 18.69 14.82 -10.04
CA THR A 271 18.68 14.86 -8.59
C THR A 271 19.30 13.58 -7.99
N PRO A 272 20.02 13.68 -6.85
CA PRO A 272 20.62 12.50 -6.20
C PRO A 272 19.56 11.44 -5.86
N SER A 273 19.89 10.17 -6.11
CA SER A 273 19.00 9.02 -5.82
C SER A 273 19.37 8.26 -4.55
N GLU A 274 20.46 8.64 -3.89
CA GLU A 274 20.96 7.99 -2.68
C GLU A 274 19.91 8.03 -1.56
N GLY A 275 19.70 6.90 -0.89
CA GLY A 275 18.72 6.78 0.18
C GLY A 275 17.27 6.97 -0.27
N GLN A 276 16.99 6.85 -1.56
CA GLN A 276 15.64 7.00 -2.09
C GLN A 276 15.15 5.74 -2.82
N GLY A 277 13.84 5.59 -2.87
CA GLY A 277 13.15 4.60 -3.68
C GLY A 277 11.96 5.23 -4.38
N GLU A 278 11.57 4.69 -5.52
CA GLU A 278 10.42 5.11 -6.28
C GLU A 278 9.33 4.04 -6.19
N PHE A 279 8.14 4.45 -5.77
CA PHE A 279 6.94 3.64 -5.84
C PHE A 279 6.18 4.01 -7.10
N ILE A 280 6.15 3.11 -8.08
CA ILE A 280 5.60 3.34 -9.42
C ILE A 280 4.25 2.68 -9.50
N VAL A 281 3.18 3.43 -9.68
CA VAL A 281 1.84 2.89 -9.99
C VAL A 281 1.74 2.71 -11.49
N ALA A 282 1.97 1.49 -11.97
CA ALA A 282 2.02 1.16 -13.40
C ALA A 282 0.66 0.73 -13.98
N LYS A 283 -0.26 0.29 -13.12
CA LYS A 283 -1.65 0.02 -13.48
C LYS A 283 -2.55 0.46 -12.33
N HIS A 284 -3.63 1.15 -12.66
CA HIS A 284 -4.70 1.51 -11.72
C HIS A 284 -6.03 1.52 -12.46
N ARG A 285 -6.96 0.62 -12.09
CA ARG A 285 -8.25 0.51 -12.79
C ARG A 285 -9.13 1.73 -12.63
N ASN A 286 -9.09 2.36 -11.46
CA ASN A 286 -10.01 3.42 -11.05
C ASN A 286 -9.32 4.76 -10.77
N GLY A 287 -8.05 4.92 -11.16
CA GLY A 287 -7.29 6.13 -10.84
C GLY A 287 -6.14 6.41 -11.81
N ALA A 288 -5.36 7.42 -11.47
CA ALA A 288 -4.22 7.87 -12.27
C ALA A 288 -3.01 6.94 -12.13
N LEU A 289 -2.11 7.02 -13.09
CA LEU A 289 -0.79 6.41 -13.07
C LEU A 289 0.23 7.49 -12.73
N ASP A 290 1.04 7.25 -11.72
CA ASP A 290 2.11 8.17 -11.31
C ASP A 290 3.20 7.41 -10.56
N SER A 291 4.27 8.11 -10.21
CA SER A 291 5.33 7.57 -9.38
C SER A 291 5.68 8.52 -8.24
N ILE A 292 5.96 7.93 -7.08
CA ILE A 292 6.19 8.66 -5.85
C ILE A 292 7.57 8.29 -5.32
N LYS A 293 8.41 9.31 -5.10
CA LYS A 293 9.71 9.13 -4.45
C LYS A 293 9.51 9.02 -2.93
N LEU A 294 10.11 8.00 -2.33
CA LEU A 294 10.12 7.72 -0.90
C LEU A 294 11.56 7.73 -0.39
N LYS A 295 11.75 8.10 0.87
CA LYS A 295 13.04 7.97 1.55
C LYS A 295 13.21 6.54 2.04
N PHE A 296 14.38 5.94 1.77
CA PHE A 296 14.75 4.63 2.27
C PHE A 296 15.90 4.74 3.28
N ILE A 297 15.68 4.25 4.49
CA ILE A 297 16.66 4.23 5.57
C ILE A 297 17.19 2.81 5.72
N ALA A 298 18.31 2.52 5.07
CA ALA A 298 18.82 1.18 4.89
C ALA A 298 19.16 0.45 6.22
N ASN A 299 19.76 1.16 7.18
CA ASN A 299 20.15 0.61 8.49
C ASN A 299 18.96 0.26 9.40
N LEU A 300 17.79 0.83 9.14
CA LEU A 300 16.54 0.54 9.83
C LEU A 300 15.60 -0.35 8.99
N GLY A 301 15.91 -0.54 7.71
CA GLY A 301 15.03 -1.24 6.78
C GLY A 301 13.65 -0.60 6.64
N LYS A 302 13.58 0.74 6.57
CA LYS A 302 12.36 1.53 6.66
C LYS A 302 12.18 2.44 5.47
N PHE A 303 10.92 2.59 5.02
CA PHE A 303 10.51 3.65 4.10
C PHE A 303 9.73 4.74 4.83
N GLU A 304 9.95 5.98 4.43
CA GLU A 304 9.25 7.17 4.91
C GLU A 304 8.88 8.07 3.73
N ASP A 305 7.93 8.98 3.94
CA ASP A 305 7.69 10.05 2.99
C ASP A 305 8.98 10.87 2.81
N LEU A 306 9.26 11.24 1.57
CA LEU A 306 10.35 12.17 1.30
C LEU A 306 9.89 13.53 1.84
N GLY A 307 10.46 13.96 2.97
CA GLY A 307 10.10 15.21 3.62
C GLY A 307 10.10 16.36 2.61
N GLY A 308 8.94 16.92 2.36
CA GLY A 308 8.84 18.18 1.65
C GLY A 308 9.44 19.25 2.54
N PHE A 309 10.26 20.13 1.99
CA PHE A 309 10.35 21.49 2.51
C PHE A 309 8.90 21.97 2.63
N ASP A 310 8.53 22.58 3.75
CA ASP A 310 7.26 23.27 3.95
C ASP A 310 7.05 24.30 2.82
N SER A 311 6.48 23.85 1.73
CA SER A 311 5.85 24.71 0.75
C SER A 311 4.36 24.56 0.98
N PRO A 312 3.65 25.59 1.38
CA PRO A 312 2.20 25.56 1.35
C PRO A 312 1.80 25.23 -0.09
N PHE A 313 1.12 24.10 -0.30
CA PHE A 313 0.64 23.71 -1.60
C PHE A 313 -0.41 24.73 -2.06
N GLU A 314 -0.03 25.64 -2.93
CA GLU A 314 -0.98 26.32 -3.81
C GLU A 314 -1.49 25.28 -4.82
N PHE A 315 -2.68 24.76 -4.59
CA PHE A 315 -3.43 24.05 -5.61
C PHE A 315 -3.86 25.05 -6.67
N GLN A 316 -3.04 25.28 -7.69
CA GLN A 316 -3.51 25.90 -8.92
C GLN A 316 -4.35 24.87 -9.69
N SER A 317 -5.65 24.92 -9.49
CA SER A 317 -6.61 24.22 -10.33
C SER A 317 -6.42 24.67 -11.77
N LYS A 318 -5.95 23.78 -12.64
CA LYS A 318 -5.86 24.04 -14.10
C LYS A 318 -7.23 24.20 -14.80
N LEU A 319 -8.32 24.16 -14.04
CA LEU A 319 -9.67 24.23 -14.58
C LEU A 319 -10.28 25.66 -14.63
N ASN A 320 -9.62 26.68 -14.07
CA ASN A 320 -10.10 28.08 -14.17
C ASN A 320 -8.91 29.05 -14.17
N PRO A 321 -8.34 29.38 -15.34
CA PRO A 321 -7.25 30.36 -15.43
C PRO A 321 -7.70 31.83 -15.29
N ASP A 322 -9.00 32.13 -15.24
CA ASP A 322 -9.54 33.49 -15.33
C ASP A 322 -10.44 33.90 -14.15
N ASN A 323 -9.94 33.80 -12.91
CA ASN A 323 -10.60 34.50 -11.80
C ASN A 323 -9.58 35.41 -11.08
N LYS A 324 -9.19 36.50 -11.76
CA LYS A 324 -8.67 37.68 -11.11
C LYS A 324 -9.83 38.35 -10.39
N LEU A 325 -9.91 38.15 -9.08
CA LEU A 325 -10.71 39.02 -8.20
C LEU A 325 -10.13 40.43 -8.33
N SER A 326 -10.81 41.26 -9.11
CA SER A 326 -10.55 42.70 -9.18
C SER A 326 -10.86 43.34 -7.83
N ASP A 327 -9.91 44.14 -7.39
CA ASP A 327 -9.99 45.07 -6.28
C ASP A 327 -11.35 45.78 -6.17
N PHE A 328 -12.04 45.52 -5.07
CA PHE A 328 -13.06 46.44 -4.56
C PHE A 328 -12.34 47.50 -3.72
N SER A 329 -11.95 48.58 -4.37
CA SER A 329 -11.66 49.83 -3.67
C SER A 329 -12.96 50.60 -3.46
N GLU A 330 -13.24 50.91 -2.19
CA GLU A 330 -14.33 51.77 -1.73
C GLU A 330 -14.24 53.15 -2.37
N PRO A 331 -15.37 53.82 -2.72
CA PRO A 331 -15.33 55.18 -3.14
C PRO A 331 -15.16 56.13 -1.95
N SER A 332 -14.04 56.84 -1.88
CA SER A 332 -13.87 57.98 -1.00
C SER A 332 -14.67 59.17 -1.48
N ASN A 333 -15.63 59.60 -0.64
CA ASN A 333 -16.26 60.91 -0.72
C ASN A 333 -15.18 61.99 -0.60
N LYS A 334 -15.14 62.92 -1.59
CA LYS A 334 -14.76 64.31 -1.40
C LYS A 334 -15.71 65.17 -2.23
N ASP A 335 -16.51 65.91 -1.47
CA ASP A 335 -17.16 67.16 -1.90
C ASP A 335 -16.03 68.15 -2.27
N ASP A 336 -16.27 68.94 -3.29
CA ASP A 336 -16.25 70.40 -3.28
C ASP A 336 -16.09 70.98 -4.69
N ASP A 337 -17.07 71.79 -5.02
CA ASP A 337 -17.03 73.10 -5.73
C ASP A 337 -16.05 73.28 -6.90
N ASP A 338 -16.60 73.53 -8.08
CA ASP A 338 -16.56 74.84 -8.75
C ASP A 338 -17.14 74.76 -10.19
N ILE A 339 -18.23 75.50 -10.40
CA ILE A 339 -18.65 75.94 -11.70
C ILE A 339 -17.92 77.26 -11.95
N PRO A 340 -17.45 77.62 -13.20
CA PRO A 340 -18.23 78.51 -14.02
C PRO A 340 -18.01 78.38 -15.54
N PHE A 341 -19.13 78.71 -16.24
CA PHE A 341 -19.33 79.11 -17.64
C PHE A 341 -19.41 78.03 -18.70
#